data_f23055e0f953c84ee4c2ac3147076a9d
#
_entry.id   f23055e0f953c84ee4c2ac3147076a9d
#
_cell.length_a   1.000
_cell.length_b   1.000
_cell.length_c   1.000
_cell.angle_alpha   90.00
_cell.angle_beta   90.00
_cell.angle_gamma   90.00
#
_symmetry.space_group_name_H-M   'P 1'
#
loop_
_entity.id
_entity.type
_entity.pdbx_description
1 polymer ?
#
loop_
_entity_poly.entity_id
_entity_poly.type
_entity_poly.pdbx_seq_one_letter_code
_entity_poly.pdbx_strand_id
1 'polypeptide(L)'
;MTTCEIEMATRGQVNARRNYLMGLWAGRMLGMGDRELPGYVHEVMRSDFEEPGPGDVVRKVSRDLASRGRKISEEDVLKQLQVMEKSVRSELLSTD
;
A
#
# COMPACT_ATOMS: atom_id res chain seq x y z
N MET A 1 -12.03 14.03 -22.44
CA MET A 1 -11.71 12.89 -21.55
C MET A 1 -12.99 12.13 -21.22
N THR A 2 -12.97 10.82 -21.40
CA THR A 2 -14.13 9.98 -21.11
C THR A 2 -14.19 9.65 -19.61
N THR A 3 -15.37 9.27 -19.13
CA THR A 3 -15.55 8.84 -17.73
C THR A 3 -14.63 7.66 -17.40
N CYS A 4 -14.47 6.73 -18.35
CA CYS A 4 -13.62 5.57 -18.18
C CYS A 4 -12.15 5.96 -17.96
N GLU A 5 -11.65 6.93 -18.72
CA GLU A 5 -10.29 7.43 -18.57
C GLU A 5 -10.08 8.09 -17.21
N ILE A 6 -11.05 8.85 -16.74
CA ILE A 6 -11.01 9.48 -15.42
C ILE A 6 -10.95 8.42 -14.32
N GLU A 7 -11.80 7.40 -14.42
CA GLU A 7 -11.83 6.31 -13.43
C GLU A 7 -10.51 5.54 -13.39
N MET A 8 -9.91 5.24 -14.54
CA MET A 8 -8.65 4.53 -14.61
C MET A 8 -7.50 5.35 -14.01
N ALA A 9 -7.45 6.64 -14.33
CA ALA A 9 -6.44 7.53 -13.78
C ALA A 9 -6.58 7.63 -12.26
N THR A 10 -7.81 7.75 -11.75
CA THR A 10 -8.09 7.81 -10.32
C THR A 10 -7.69 6.52 -9.61
N ARG A 11 -7.93 5.36 -10.21
CA ARG A 11 -7.51 4.07 -9.64
C ARG A 11 -5.99 3.99 -9.53
N GLY A 12 -5.28 4.43 -10.56
CA GLY A 12 -3.83 4.44 -10.54
C GLY A 12 -3.29 5.30 -9.40
N GLN A 13 -3.86 6.48 -9.21
CA GLN A 13 -3.48 7.38 -8.13
C GLN A 13 -3.80 6.79 -6.77
N VAL A 14 -4.97 6.17 -6.62
CA VAL A 14 -5.39 5.53 -5.37
C VAL A 14 -4.43 4.39 -5.03
N ASN A 15 -4.13 3.52 -5.98
CA ASN A 15 -3.26 2.37 -5.74
C ASN A 15 -1.85 2.79 -5.38
N ALA A 16 -1.29 3.77 -6.11
CA ALA A 16 0.05 4.27 -5.82
C ALA A 16 0.13 4.88 -4.42
N ARG A 17 -0.83 5.72 -4.07
CA ARG A 17 -0.85 6.36 -2.76
C ARG A 17 -1.08 5.34 -1.65
N ARG A 18 -2.00 4.39 -1.87
CA ARG A 18 -2.27 3.29 -0.95
C ARG A 18 -0.99 2.49 -0.66
N ASN A 19 -0.28 2.12 -1.71
CA ASN A 19 0.94 1.32 -1.57
C ASN A 19 2.06 2.09 -0.88
N TYR A 20 2.16 3.38 -1.15
CA TYR A 20 3.08 4.27 -0.46
C TYR A 20 2.80 4.27 1.06
N LEU A 21 1.53 4.45 1.43
CA LEU A 21 1.13 4.45 2.85
C LEU A 21 1.34 3.09 3.51
N MET A 22 1.08 2.01 2.79
CA MET A 22 1.36 0.66 3.30
C MET A 22 2.84 0.46 3.55
N GLY A 23 3.69 0.95 2.67
CA GLY A 23 5.14 0.89 2.85
C GLY A 23 5.60 1.66 4.08
N LEU A 24 5.06 2.85 4.29
CA LEU A 24 5.37 3.65 5.48
C LEU A 24 4.92 2.93 6.75
N TRP A 25 3.70 2.43 6.77
CA TRP A 25 3.15 1.73 7.91
C TRP A 25 3.99 0.49 8.26
N ALA A 26 4.24 -0.35 7.28
CA ALA A 26 4.98 -1.59 7.48
C ALA A 26 6.45 -1.33 7.84
N GLY A 27 7.07 -0.37 7.18
CA GLY A 27 8.47 -0.01 7.47
C GLY A 27 8.65 0.49 8.90
N ARG A 28 7.71 1.28 9.39
CA ARG A 28 7.72 1.74 10.78
C ARG A 28 7.54 0.58 11.74
N MET A 29 6.65 -0.35 11.43
CA MET A 29 6.46 -1.55 12.25
C MET A 29 7.71 -2.44 12.26
N LEU A 30 8.48 -2.41 11.18
CA LEU A 30 9.75 -3.14 11.09
C LEU A 30 10.90 -2.41 11.83
N GLY A 31 10.64 -1.21 12.34
CA GLY A 31 11.64 -0.43 13.06
C GLY A 31 12.61 0.33 12.17
N MET A 32 12.26 0.55 10.92
CA MET A 32 13.13 1.26 9.98
C MET A 32 13.20 2.75 10.28
N GLY A 33 14.42 3.30 10.22
CA GLY A 33 14.65 4.73 10.37
C GLY A 33 14.49 5.47 9.05
N ASP A 34 14.68 6.77 9.10
CA ASP A 34 14.47 7.67 7.95
C ASP A 34 15.33 7.32 6.74
N ARG A 35 16.49 6.72 6.95
CA ARG A 35 17.38 6.33 5.84
C ARG A 35 16.91 5.07 5.12
N GLU A 36 16.36 4.12 5.86
CA GLU A 36 15.92 2.83 5.32
C GLU A 36 14.52 2.87 4.74
N LEU A 37 13.67 3.70 5.35
CA LEU A 37 12.25 3.74 5.04
C LEU A 37 11.94 4.02 3.57
N PRO A 38 12.56 5.00 2.90
CA PRO A 38 12.26 5.25 1.49
C PRO A 38 12.54 4.06 0.59
N GLY A 39 13.61 3.32 0.84
CA GLY A 39 13.93 2.12 0.07
C GLY A 39 12.88 1.03 0.25
N TYR A 40 12.43 0.83 1.47
CA TYR A 40 11.39 -0.16 1.75
C TYR A 40 10.05 0.22 1.10
N VAL A 41 9.68 1.50 1.20
CA VAL A 41 8.46 2.00 0.55
C VAL A 41 8.51 1.71 -0.96
N HIS A 42 9.66 1.95 -1.57
CA HIS A 42 9.85 1.68 -3.00
C HIS A 42 9.67 0.19 -3.32
N GLU A 43 10.19 -0.69 -2.48
CA GLU A 43 10.02 -2.14 -2.65
C GLU A 43 8.54 -2.53 -2.59
N VAL A 44 7.80 -1.98 -1.63
CA VAL A 44 6.36 -2.26 -1.50
C VAL A 44 5.61 -1.79 -2.73
N MET A 45 5.91 -0.58 -3.21
CA MET A 45 5.26 -0.04 -4.40
C MET A 45 5.54 -0.89 -5.64
N ARG A 46 6.76 -1.38 -5.78
CA ARG A 46 7.15 -2.24 -6.92
C ARG A 46 6.48 -3.60 -6.89
N SER A 47 6.17 -4.12 -5.72
CA SER A 47 5.57 -5.45 -5.60
C SER A 47 4.17 -5.53 -6.22
N ASP A 48 3.52 -4.40 -6.44
CA ASP A 48 2.17 -4.34 -7.00
C ASP A 48 2.12 -4.67 -8.51
N PHE A 49 3.26 -4.90 -9.15
CA PHE A 49 3.32 -5.15 -10.59
C PHE A 49 3.23 -6.62 -11.00
N GLU A 50 3.27 -7.54 -10.06
CA GLU A 50 3.28 -8.97 -10.39
C GLU A 50 1.92 -9.53 -10.75
N GLU A 51 0.88 -9.14 -10.02
CA GLU A 51 -0.49 -9.59 -10.25
C GLU A 51 -1.47 -8.43 -10.10
N PRO A 52 -2.65 -8.50 -10.74
CA PRO A 52 -3.70 -7.51 -10.48
C PRO A 52 -4.24 -7.66 -9.06
N GLY A 53 -4.64 -6.56 -8.46
CA GLY A 53 -5.25 -6.53 -7.14
C GLY A 53 -4.22 -6.39 -6.02
N PRO A 54 -4.68 -6.41 -4.76
CA PRO A 54 -3.83 -6.10 -3.61
C PRO A 54 -2.99 -7.27 -3.08
N GLY A 55 -3.15 -8.48 -3.65
CA GLY A 55 -2.55 -9.69 -3.12
C GLY A 55 -1.03 -9.62 -2.98
N ASP A 56 -0.35 -9.08 -3.99
CA ASP A 56 1.12 -8.99 -3.97
C ASP A 56 1.63 -8.12 -2.83
N VAL A 57 1.00 -6.97 -2.63
CA VAL A 57 1.37 -6.05 -1.56
C VAL A 57 1.13 -6.69 -0.20
N VAL A 58 -0.02 -7.33 -0.04
CA VAL A 58 -0.37 -8.01 1.22
C VAL A 58 0.64 -9.11 1.55
N ARG A 59 0.98 -9.96 0.57
CA ARG A 59 1.94 -11.04 0.77
C ARG A 59 3.33 -10.52 1.11
N LYS A 60 3.79 -9.49 0.40
CA LYS A 60 5.10 -8.91 0.68
C LYS A 60 5.17 -8.35 2.09
N VAL A 61 4.20 -7.53 2.47
CA VAL A 61 4.18 -6.89 3.79
C VAL A 61 4.06 -7.95 4.89
N SER A 62 3.17 -8.92 4.72
CA SER A 62 2.99 -10.00 5.71
C SER A 62 4.26 -10.80 5.91
N ARG A 63 4.94 -11.13 4.83
CA ARG A 63 6.21 -11.87 4.86
C ARG A 63 7.29 -11.08 5.59
N ASP A 64 7.40 -9.80 5.26
CA ASP A 64 8.42 -8.94 5.87
C ASP A 64 8.18 -8.75 7.36
N LEU A 65 6.93 -8.54 7.76
CA LEU A 65 6.58 -8.41 9.17
C LEU A 65 6.86 -9.72 9.94
N ALA A 66 6.49 -10.85 9.34
CA ALA A 66 6.76 -12.16 9.95
C ALA A 66 8.25 -12.42 10.14
N SER A 67 9.09 -11.97 9.20
CA SER A 67 10.54 -12.14 9.27
C SER A 67 11.16 -11.40 10.45
N ARG A 68 10.46 -10.38 10.97
CA ARG A 68 10.92 -9.61 12.14
C ARG A 68 10.14 -10.00 13.41
N GLY A 69 9.46 -11.14 13.39
CA GLY A 69 8.73 -11.64 14.55
C GLY A 69 7.39 -10.95 14.81
N ARG A 70 6.90 -10.17 13.87
CA ARG A 70 5.59 -9.53 13.98
C ARG A 70 4.52 -10.51 13.49
N LYS A 71 3.72 -11.01 14.41
CA LYS A 71 2.68 -11.99 14.10
C LYS A 71 1.39 -11.28 13.67
N ILE A 72 1.39 -10.83 12.43
CA ILE A 72 0.22 -10.20 11.83
C ILE A 72 -0.21 -11.07 10.64
N SER A 73 -1.48 -11.46 10.62
CA SER A 73 -2.00 -12.31 9.55
C SER A 73 -2.15 -11.53 8.24
N GLU A 74 -2.16 -12.25 7.12
CA GLU A 74 -2.44 -11.64 5.83
C GLU A 74 -3.80 -10.94 5.83
N GLU A 75 -4.77 -11.51 6.52
CA GLU A 75 -6.10 -10.91 6.67
C GLU A 75 -6.02 -9.55 7.34
N ASP A 76 -5.23 -9.43 8.41
CA ASP A 76 -5.06 -8.15 9.11
C ASP A 76 -4.31 -7.13 8.26
N VAL A 77 -3.32 -7.57 7.50
CA VAL A 77 -2.60 -6.71 6.56
C VAL A 77 -3.57 -6.22 5.47
N LEU A 78 -4.42 -7.11 4.95
CA LEU A 78 -5.42 -6.74 3.96
C LEU A 78 -6.40 -5.71 4.52
N LYS A 79 -6.84 -5.87 5.75
CA LYS A 79 -7.72 -4.90 6.40
C LYS A 79 -7.06 -3.53 6.51
N GLN A 80 -5.77 -3.51 6.87
CA GLN A 80 -5.03 -2.25 6.94
C GLN A 80 -4.91 -1.61 5.56
N LEU A 81 -4.66 -2.41 4.53
CA LEU A 81 -4.60 -1.93 3.16
C LEU A 81 -5.94 -1.30 2.74
N GLN A 82 -7.04 -1.94 3.10
CA GLN A 82 -8.39 -1.43 2.79
C GLN A 82 -8.67 -0.12 3.51
N VAL A 83 -8.22 0.02 4.75
CA VAL A 83 -8.33 1.28 5.50
C VAL A 83 -7.56 2.39 4.80
N MET A 84 -6.33 2.11 4.35
CA MET A 84 -5.51 3.07 3.61
C MET A 84 -6.19 3.46 2.30
N GLU A 85 -6.72 2.48 1.56
CA GLU A 85 -7.39 2.72 0.30
C GLU A 85 -8.61 3.61 0.47
N LYS A 86 -9.42 3.33 1.48
CA LYS A 86 -10.61 4.13 1.78
C LYS A 86 -10.24 5.57 2.13
N SER A 87 -9.19 5.74 2.93
CA SER A 87 -8.69 7.05 3.32
C SER A 87 -8.22 7.85 2.10
N VAL A 88 -7.46 7.21 1.20
CA VAL A 88 -6.95 7.84 0.00
C VAL A 88 -8.10 8.25 -0.93
N ARG A 89 -9.09 7.38 -1.11
CA ARG A 89 -10.27 7.70 -1.94
C ARG A 89 -11.02 8.90 -1.38
N SER A 90 -11.16 8.96 -0.07
CA SER A 90 -11.81 10.09 0.60
C SER A 90 -11.06 11.39 0.34
N GLU A 91 -9.73 11.38 0.44
CA GLU A 91 -8.90 12.55 0.16
C GLU A 91 -9.05 13.04 -1.28
N LEU A 92 -8.98 12.10 -2.24
CA LEU A 92 -9.07 12.45 -3.65
C LEU A 92 -10.45 12.97 -4.05
N LEU A 93 -11.50 12.43 -3.44
CA LEU A 93 -12.87 12.84 -3.74
C LEU A 93 -13.26 14.14 -3.06
N SER A 94 -12.58 14.51 -1.98
CA SER A 94 -12.85 15.75 -1.25
C SER A 94 -12.08 16.95 -1.74
N THR A 95 -11.14 16.76 -2.68
CA THR A 95 -10.40 17.87 -3.28
C THR A 95 -11.21 18.50 -4.40
N ASP A 96 -11.54 19.73 -4.25
CA ASP A 96 -12.28 20.49 -5.27
C ASP A 96 -11.33 21.10 -6.29
#